data_46a2256382bc1a127c39f95866237c17
#
_entry.id   46a2256382bc1a127c39f95866237c17
#
_cell.length_a   1.000
_cell.length_b   1.000
_cell.length_c   1.000
_cell.angle_alpha   90.00
_cell.angle_beta   90.00
_cell.angle_gamma   90.00
#
_symmetry.space_group_name_H-M   'P 1'
#
loop_
_entity.id
_entity.type
_entity.pdbx_description
1 polymer ?
#
loop_
_entity_poly.entity_id
_entity_poly.type
_entity_poly.pdbx_seq_one_letter_code
_entity_poly.pdbx_strand_id
1 'polypeptide(L)'
;MNVKPNTQYATAVDDNRSHHVRPQDLPWEKMRFPGCQTKTLLFDPKSGLATILIEMQPGATLPDHEHVLIEQTYVLEGSLVDKEGPDTGLEVKAGEFVWRPAGSRHVAWCPNGGRMIAIFQVPNKFFEKDGKVFDAGGKDWQSAWGHVLSN
;
A
#
# COMPACT_ATOMS: atom_id res chain seq x y z
N MET A 1 13.55 15.09 -23.97
CA MET A 1 14.01 14.25 -22.86
C MET A 1 13.24 12.93 -22.91
N ASN A 2 13.92 11.80 -23.10
CA ASN A 2 13.25 10.51 -23.08
C ASN A 2 12.82 10.24 -21.63
N VAL A 3 11.52 10.30 -21.37
CA VAL A 3 10.97 9.88 -20.09
C VAL A 3 11.17 8.37 -19.99
N LYS A 4 12.03 7.95 -19.07
CA LYS A 4 12.21 6.52 -18.82
C LYS A 4 10.89 5.94 -18.29
N PRO A 5 10.54 4.69 -18.67
CA PRO A 5 9.32 4.07 -18.17
C PRO A 5 9.27 4.06 -16.64
N ASN A 6 8.10 4.25 -16.08
CA ASN A 6 7.84 4.28 -14.63
C ASN A 6 8.46 3.12 -13.86
N THR A 7 8.48 1.94 -14.43
CA THR A 7 9.05 0.75 -13.83
C THR A 7 10.51 0.89 -13.41
N GLN A 8 11.26 1.81 -14.03
CA GLN A 8 12.66 2.06 -13.68
C GLN A 8 12.84 2.88 -12.40
N TYR A 9 11.83 3.67 -12.01
CA TYR A 9 11.88 4.46 -10.78
C TYR A 9 11.31 3.70 -9.57
N ALA A 10 10.44 2.73 -9.85
CA ALA A 10 9.75 1.97 -8.82
C ALA A 10 10.52 0.73 -8.35
N THR A 11 11.38 0.15 -9.19
CA THR A 11 12.09 -1.09 -8.87
C THR A 11 13.46 -0.79 -8.30
N ALA A 12 13.79 -1.37 -7.15
CA ALA A 12 15.09 -1.26 -6.53
C ALA A 12 16.16 -1.87 -7.45
N VAL A 13 17.28 -1.14 -7.61
CA VAL A 13 18.45 -1.57 -8.37
C VAL A 13 19.68 -1.50 -7.47
N ASP A 14 20.56 -2.48 -7.62
CA ASP A 14 21.78 -2.60 -6.81
C ASP A 14 22.97 -1.94 -7.53
N ASP A 15 23.00 -0.60 -7.53
CA ASP A 15 24.03 0.20 -8.19
C ASP A 15 24.79 1.15 -7.24
N ASN A 16 24.51 1.06 -5.92
CA ASN A 16 25.09 1.90 -4.88
C ASN A 16 24.89 3.41 -5.08
N ARG A 17 23.84 3.79 -5.82
CA ARG A 17 23.50 5.20 -6.08
C ARG A 17 22.17 5.57 -5.42
N SER A 18 22.02 6.84 -5.12
CA SER A 18 20.72 7.39 -4.72
C SER A 18 19.79 7.51 -5.91
N HIS A 19 18.52 7.17 -5.70
CA HIS A 19 17.48 7.21 -6.72
C HIS A 19 16.47 8.29 -6.38
N HIS A 20 16.37 9.31 -7.25
CA HIS A 20 15.45 10.43 -7.08
C HIS A 20 14.17 10.16 -7.86
N VAL A 21 13.08 9.99 -7.15
CA VAL A 21 11.75 9.79 -7.72
C VAL A 21 10.94 11.08 -7.56
N ARG A 22 10.30 11.52 -8.63
CA ARG A 22 9.38 12.66 -8.65
C ARG A 22 7.96 12.11 -8.82
N PRO A 23 7.16 12.03 -7.77
CA PRO A 23 5.82 11.42 -7.84
C PRO A 23 4.90 12.08 -8.86
N GLN A 24 5.07 13.39 -9.10
CA GLN A 24 4.28 14.11 -10.11
C GLN A 24 4.53 13.64 -11.54
N ASP A 25 5.68 12.99 -11.80
CA ASP A 25 6.03 12.46 -13.12
C ASP A 25 5.55 11.00 -13.31
N LEU A 26 5.02 10.38 -12.25
CA LEU A 26 4.47 9.04 -12.28
C LEU A 26 2.95 9.07 -12.51
N PRO A 27 2.40 8.19 -13.37
CA PRO A 27 0.95 8.09 -13.49
C PRO A 27 0.34 7.43 -12.26
N TRP A 28 -0.91 7.78 -11.97
CA TRP A 28 -1.72 7.03 -11.03
C TRP A 28 -2.14 5.70 -11.64
N GLU A 29 -1.98 4.63 -10.89
CA GLU A 29 -2.41 3.29 -11.26
C GLU A 29 -3.66 2.92 -10.44
N LYS A 30 -4.74 2.59 -11.12
CA LYS A 30 -5.98 2.19 -10.44
C LYS A 30 -5.78 0.86 -9.73
N MET A 31 -6.19 0.82 -8.47
CA MET A 31 -6.33 -0.44 -7.75
C MET A 31 -7.63 -1.14 -8.19
N ARG A 32 -7.73 -2.44 -7.89
CA ARG A 32 -8.98 -3.20 -8.10
C ARG A 32 -10.10 -2.79 -7.14
N PHE A 33 -9.80 -1.95 -6.15
CA PHE A 33 -10.77 -1.42 -5.19
C PHE A 33 -11.29 -0.07 -5.69
N PRO A 34 -12.63 0.09 -5.83
CA PRO A 34 -13.21 1.33 -6.37
C PRO A 34 -12.77 2.57 -5.60
N GLY A 35 -12.38 3.61 -6.34
CA GLY A 35 -11.95 4.89 -5.76
C GLY A 35 -10.54 4.91 -5.19
N CYS A 36 -9.77 3.84 -5.32
CA CYS A 36 -8.40 3.75 -4.84
C CYS A 36 -7.42 3.71 -6.00
N GLN A 37 -6.32 4.45 -5.87
CA GLN A 37 -5.23 4.46 -6.85
C GLN A 37 -3.89 4.66 -6.14
N THR A 38 -2.82 4.25 -6.79
CA THR A 38 -1.47 4.27 -6.22
C THR A 38 -0.42 4.78 -7.19
N LYS A 39 0.68 5.26 -6.61
CA LYS A 39 1.97 5.41 -7.30
C LYS A 39 3.01 4.66 -6.49
N THR A 40 3.74 3.76 -7.12
CA THR A 40 4.83 3.04 -6.47
C THR A 40 6.09 3.88 -6.53
N LEU A 41 6.59 4.31 -5.37
CA LEU A 41 7.80 5.13 -5.27
C LEU A 41 9.06 4.29 -5.18
N LEU A 42 8.96 3.13 -4.54
CA LEU A 42 10.02 2.14 -4.41
C LEU A 42 9.38 0.76 -4.30
N PHE A 43 9.94 -0.20 -5.00
CA PHE A 43 9.63 -1.60 -4.82
C PHE A 43 10.89 -2.45 -4.98
N ASP A 44 11.16 -3.28 -3.98
CA ASP A 44 12.23 -4.28 -4.02
C ASP A 44 11.62 -5.68 -4.14
N PRO A 45 11.69 -6.33 -5.31
CA PRO A 45 11.11 -7.66 -5.49
C PRO A 45 11.81 -8.76 -4.68
N LYS A 46 13.04 -8.53 -4.23
CA LYS A 46 13.79 -9.51 -3.41
C LYS A 46 13.26 -9.58 -1.99
N SER A 47 13.06 -8.42 -1.35
CA SER A 47 12.61 -8.33 0.04
C SER A 47 11.11 -8.06 0.18
N GLY A 48 10.44 -7.66 -0.91
CA GLY A 48 9.06 -7.21 -0.87
C GLY A 48 8.87 -5.82 -0.26
N LEU A 49 9.98 -5.10 0.05
CA LEU A 49 9.90 -3.73 0.55
C LEU A 49 9.22 -2.83 -0.48
N ALA A 50 8.23 -2.09 -0.05
CA ALA A 50 7.50 -1.15 -0.89
C ALA A 50 7.27 0.18 -0.17
N THR A 51 7.35 1.26 -0.94
CA THR A 51 6.88 2.59 -0.55
C THR A 51 5.92 3.05 -1.62
N ILE A 52 4.67 3.27 -1.25
CA ILE A 52 3.61 3.65 -2.17
C ILE A 52 2.92 4.94 -1.71
N LEU A 53 2.51 5.74 -2.66
CA LEU A 53 1.59 6.84 -2.48
C LEU A 53 0.19 6.32 -2.83
N ILE A 54 -0.73 6.42 -1.88
CA ILE A 54 -2.12 5.97 -2.06
C ILE A 54 -3.04 7.19 -2.07
N GLU A 55 -3.97 7.22 -3.00
CA GLU A 55 -5.07 8.19 -3.02
C GLU A 55 -6.40 7.43 -2.97
N MET A 56 -7.25 7.83 -2.06
CA MET A 56 -8.59 7.28 -1.88
C MET A 56 -9.62 8.39 -2.03
N GLN A 57 -10.58 8.18 -2.92
CA GLN A 57 -11.70 9.11 -3.12
C GLN A 57 -12.61 9.13 -1.89
N PRO A 58 -13.41 10.20 -1.68
CA PRO A 58 -14.37 10.23 -0.59
C PRO A 58 -15.26 8.98 -0.57
N GLY A 59 -15.29 8.30 0.57
CA GLY A 59 -16.04 7.07 0.77
C GLY A 59 -15.34 5.79 0.34
N ALA A 60 -14.17 5.87 -0.30
CA ALA A 60 -13.43 4.69 -0.74
C ALA A 60 -12.95 3.83 0.44
N THR A 61 -12.89 2.54 0.21
CA THR A 61 -12.54 1.54 1.21
C THR A 61 -11.49 0.59 0.66
N LEU A 62 -10.49 0.28 1.48
CA LEU A 62 -9.64 -0.89 1.30
C LEU A 62 -10.26 -2.01 2.12
N PRO A 63 -10.76 -3.07 1.47
CA PRO A 63 -11.48 -4.12 2.18
C PRO A 63 -10.59 -4.88 3.15
N ASP A 64 -11.18 -5.82 3.85
CA ASP A 64 -10.54 -6.63 4.87
C ASP A 64 -9.17 -7.17 4.43
N HIS A 65 -8.13 -6.75 5.13
CA HIS A 65 -6.75 -7.14 4.83
C HIS A 65 -5.90 -7.24 6.09
N GLU A 66 -4.85 -8.04 5.99
CA GLU A 66 -3.86 -8.26 7.02
C GLU A 66 -2.52 -7.65 6.58
N HIS A 67 -1.88 -6.95 7.49
CA HIS A 67 -0.50 -6.50 7.35
C HIS A 67 0.42 -7.66 7.73
N VAL A 68 1.09 -8.25 6.75
CA VAL A 68 1.94 -9.44 6.95
C VAL A 68 3.13 -9.14 7.85
N LEU A 69 3.75 -7.98 7.64
CA LEU A 69 4.78 -7.41 8.49
C LEU A 69 4.36 -5.98 8.89
N ILE A 70 5.22 -5.25 9.59
CA ILE A 70 4.91 -3.87 10.00
C ILE A 70 4.58 -3.02 8.77
N GLU A 71 3.49 -2.27 8.86
CA GLU A 71 3.18 -1.19 7.93
C GLU A 71 3.25 0.16 8.64
N GLN A 72 3.84 1.14 7.97
CA GLN A 72 3.90 2.52 8.41
C GLN A 72 3.13 3.39 7.43
N THR A 73 2.27 4.27 7.93
CA THR A 73 1.47 5.16 7.10
C THR A 73 1.53 6.58 7.63
N TYR A 74 1.90 7.52 6.76
CA TYR A 74 1.85 8.95 7.03
C TYR A 74 0.76 9.58 6.16
N VAL A 75 -0.24 10.20 6.79
CA VAL A 75 -1.35 10.84 6.07
C VAL A 75 -0.93 12.24 5.62
N LEU A 76 -1.04 12.50 4.32
CA LEU A 76 -0.68 13.78 3.70
C LEU A 76 -1.88 14.72 3.56
N GLU A 77 -3.03 14.17 3.21
CA GLU A 77 -4.28 14.90 2.99
C GLU A 77 -5.46 14.06 3.47
N GLY A 78 -6.52 14.72 3.93
CA GLY A 78 -7.74 14.06 4.38
C GLY A 78 -7.55 13.25 5.66
N SER A 79 -8.16 12.10 5.74
CA SER A 79 -8.04 11.20 6.88
C SER A 79 -8.25 9.74 6.50
N LEU A 80 -7.63 8.86 7.27
CA LEU A 80 -7.76 7.41 7.17
C LEU A 80 -8.41 6.90 8.46
N VAL A 81 -9.49 6.15 8.32
CA VAL A 81 -10.27 5.63 9.45
C VAL A 81 -10.28 4.11 9.42
N ASP A 82 -10.12 3.48 10.57
CA ASP A 82 -10.36 2.04 10.73
C ASP A 82 -11.88 1.83 10.80
N LYS A 83 -12.45 1.30 9.72
CA LYS A 83 -13.89 1.03 9.63
C LYS A 83 -14.29 -0.22 10.40
N GLU A 84 -13.44 -1.24 10.35
CA GLU A 84 -13.59 -2.51 11.04
C GLU A 84 -12.23 -3.00 11.51
N GLY A 85 -12.21 -3.75 12.60
CA GLY A 85 -11.02 -4.30 13.20
C GLY A 85 -10.92 -3.97 14.69
N PRO A 86 -9.79 -4.30 15.34
CA PRO A 86 -9.62 -4.06 16.78
C PRO A 86 -9.64 -2.56 17.15
N ASP A 87 -9.26 -1.69 16.21
CA ASP A 87 -9.17 -0.24 16.43
C ASP A 87 -10.28 0.51 15.68
N THR A 88 -11.47 -0.08 15.55
CA THR A 88 -12.61 0.53 14.86
C THR A 88 -12.87 1.94 15.37
N GLY A 89 -12.90 2.92 14.45
CA GLY A 89 -13.09 4.33 14.75
C GLY A 89 -11.79 5.13 14.94
N LEU A 90 -10.62 4.46 14.96
CA LEU A 90 -9.35 5.17 14.94
C LEU A 90 -9.26 6.01 13.65
N GLU A 91 -9.09 7.32 13.82
CA GLU A 91 -8.92 8.26 12.71
C GLU A 91 -7.52 8.84 12.74
N VAL A 92 -6.82 8.73 11.60
CA VAL A 92 -5.49 9.31 11.39
C VAL A 92 -5.64 10.44 10.37
N LYS A 93 -5.37 11.67 10.79
CA LYS A 93 -5.57 12.89 10.00
C LYS A 93 -4.29 13.32 9.27
N ALA A 94 -4.45 14.24 8.35
CA ALA A 94 -3.30 14.86 7.66
C ALA A 94 -2.25 15.38 8.65
N GLY A 95 -0.98 15.02 8.42
CA GLY A 95 0.14 15.33 9.30
C GLY A 95 0.34 14.33 10.44
N GLU A 96 -0.48 13.29 10.52
CA GLU A 96 -0.37 12.27 11.55
C GLU A 96 0.16 10.95 10.97
N PHE A 97 0.66 10.10 11.85
CA PHE A 97 1.32 8.85 11.52
C PHE A 97 0.69 7.70 12.30
N VAL A 98 0.54 6.57 11.63
CA VAL A 98 0.15 5.31 12.26
C VAL A 98 1.08 4.21 11.82
N TRP A 99 1.43 3.31 12.71
CA TRP A 99 2.07 2.05 12.35
C TRP A 99 1.23 0.88 12.83
N ARG A 100 1.26 -0.18 12.06
CA ARG A 100 0.46 -1.37 12.33
C ARG A 100 1.38 -2.57 12.48
N PRO A 101 1.25 -3.34 13.58
CA PRO A 101 2.10 -4.50 13.80
C PRO A 101 1.82 -5.61 12.78
N ALA A 102 2.81 -6.48 12.61
CA ALA A 102 2.64 -7.70 11.82
C ALA A 102 1.45 -8.52 12.33
N GLY A 103 0.64 -9.01 11.40
CA GLY A 103 -0.56 -9.79 11.70
C GLY A 103 -1.80 -8.95 12.01
N SER A 104 -1.69 -7.63 12.08
CA SER A 104 -2.88 -6.78 12.28
C SER A 104 -3.79 -6.81 11.06
N ARG A 105 -5.11 -6.79 11.30
CA ARG A 105 -6.13 -6.94 10.27
C ARG A 105 -7.23 -5.91 10.46
N HIS A 106 -7.63 -5.25 9.39
CA HIS A 106 -8.68 -4.23 9.43
C HIS A 106 -9.31 -3.98 8.06
N VAL A 107 -10.35 -3.16 8.07
CA VAL A 107 -10.93 -2.49 6.89
C VAL A 107 -10.58 -1.01 7.00
N ALA A 108 -9.89 -0.46 6.00
CA ALA A 108 -9.54 0.96 5.96
C ALA A 108 -10.56 1.76 5.14
N TRP A 109 -10.79 3.01 5.54
CA TRP A 109 -11.81 3.85 4.95
C TRP A 109 -11.37 5.32 4.96
N CYS A 110 -11.67 6.03 3.88
CA CYS A 110 -11.47 7.48 3.80
C CYS A 110 -12.83 8.17 3.58
N PRO A 111 -13.58 8.49 4.65
CA PRO A 111 -14.93 9.03 4.50
C PRO A 111 -14.98 10.33 3.69
N ASN A 112 -13.96 11.17 3.81
CA ASN A 112 -13.84 12.45 3.11
C ASN A 112 -12.71 12.47 2.07
N GLY A 113 -12.22 11.28 1.71
CA GLY A 113 -11.04 11.14 0.87
C GLY A 113 -9.74 11.30 1.63
N GLY A 114 -8.65 10.88 1.00
CA GLY A 114 -7.33 11.00 1.61
C GLY A 114 -6.21 10.64 0.66
N ARG A 115 -5.01 11.12 1.02
CA ARG A 115 -3.76 10.74 0.36
C ARG A 115 -2.73 10.46 1.45
N MET A 116 -1.97 9.39 1.28
CA MET A 116 -1.01 8.91 2.27
C MET A 116 0.17 8.20 1.64
N ILE A 117 1.29 8.18 2.36
CA ILE A 117 2.43 7.32 2.04
C ILE A 117 2.35 6.11 2.95
N ALA A 118 2.42 4.92 2.36
CA ALA A 118 2.53 3.67 3.09
C ALA A 118 3.87 2.99 2.79
N ILE A 119 4.53 2.51 3.83
CA ILE A 119 5.79 1.79 3.78
C ILE A 119 5.57 0.42 4.43
N PHE A 120 5.80 -0.63 3.69
CA PHE A 120 5.62 -2.00 4.17
C PHE A 120 6.60 -2.95 3.49
N GLN A 121 6.83 -4.07 4.13
CA GLN A 121 7.59 -5.18 3.56
C GLN A 121 6.64 -6.34 3.38
N VAL A 122 6.61 -6.92 2.20
CA VAL A 122 5.66 -7.94 1.75
C VAL A 122 4.23 -7.39 1.62
N PRO A 123 3.60 -7.51 0.44
CA PRO A 123 2.23 -7.04 0.21
C PRO A 123 1.21 -7.62 1.17
N ASN A 124 0.21 -6.83 1.49
CA ASN A 124 -0.89 -7.21 2.36
C ASN A 124 -1.72 -8.36 1.79
N LYS A 125 -2.29 -9.14 2.67
CA LYS A 125 -3.26 -10.18 2.33
C LYS A 125 -4.66 -9.60 2.35
N PHE A 126 -5.36 -9.67 1.22
CA PHE A 126 -6.78 -9.32 1.11
C PHE A 126 -7.62 -10.59 1.12
N PHE A 127 -8.63 -10.62 1.96
CA PHE A 127 -9.47 -11.79 2.19
C PHE A 127 -10.78 -11.67 1.43
N GLU A 128 -11.05 -12.65 0.56
CA GLU A 128 -12.32 -12.74 -0.16
C GLU A 128 -13.33 -13.58 0.62
N LYS A 129 -14.61 -13.39 0.30
CA LYS A 129 -15.71 -14.09 1.00
C LYS A 129 -15.66 -15.62 0.87
N ASP A 130 -15.04 -16.12 -0.21
CA ASP A 130 -14.87 -17.55 -0.48
C ASP A 130 -13.63 -18.15 0.22
N GLY A 131 -12.93 -17.38 1.04
CA GLY A 131 -11.73 -17.79 1.77
C GLY A 131 -10.43 -17.67 0.97
N LYS A 132 -10.49 -17.25 -0.28
CA LYS A 132 -9.28 -16.97 -1.06
C LYS A 132 -8.56 -15.73 -0.57
N VAL A 133 -7.24 -15.71 -0.70
CA VAL A 133 -6.38 -14.64 -0.26
C VAL A 133 -5.56 -14.11 -1.43
N PHE A 134 -5.73 -12.82 -1.72
CA PHE A 134 -5.06 -12.16 -2.83
C PHE A 134 -4.22 -10.97 -2.34
N ASP A 135 -3.23 -10.57 -3.14
CA ASP A 135 -2.60 -9.28 -2.97
C ASP A 135 -3.48 -8.14 -3.53
N ALA A 136 -3.05 -6.91 -3.38
CA ALA A 136 -3.79 -5.74 -3.88
C ALA A 136 -3.95 -5.74 -5.40
N GLY A 137 -3.09 -6.42 -6.12
CA GLY A 137 -3.15 -6.57 -7.58
C GLY A 137 -4.04 -7.71 -8.05
N GLY A 138 -4.55 -8.53 -7.13
CA GLY A 138 -5.41 -9.68 -7.45
C GLY A 138 -4.68 -10.99 -7.73
N LYS A 139 -3.37 -11.07 -7.43
CA LYS A 139 -2.61 -12.30 -7.51
C LYS A 139 -2.83 -13.15 -6.25
N ASP A 140 -2.90 -14.48 -6.41
CA ASP A 140 -2.88 -15.38 -5.25
C ASP A 140 -1.68 -15.05 -4.38
N TRP A 141 -1.94 -14.73 -3.10
CA TRP A 141 -0.91 -14.19 -2.21
C TRP A 141 0.20 -15.20 -1.96
N GLN A 142 -0.16 -16.45 -1.66
CA GLN A 142 0.83 -17.49 -1.34
C GLN A 142 1.75 -17.78 -2.52
N SER A 143 1.19 -17.86 -3.72
CA SER A 143 1.96 -18.09 -4.95
C SER A 143 2.89 -16.93 -5.28
N ALA A 144 2.41 -15.70 -5.09
CA ALA A 144 3.19 -14.50 -5.44
C ALA A 144 4.26 -14.15 -4.40
N TRP A 145 3.99 -14.32 -3.10
CA TRP A 145 4.77 -13.72 -2.01
C TRP A 145 5.20 -14.69 -0.92
N GLY A 146 4.63 -15.90 -0.86
CA GLY A 146 4.93 -16.86 0.21
C GLY A 146 6.42 -17.18 0.35
N HIS A 147 7.16 -17.17 -0.77
CA HIS A 147 8.60 -17.45 -0.77
C HIS A 147 9.43 -16.37 -0.06
N VAL A 148 8.95 -15.13 0.02
CA VAL A 148 9.68 -14.01 0.64
C VAL A 148 9.81 -14.22 2.15
N LEU A 149 8.85 -14.89 2.79
CA LEU A 149 8.86 -15.18 4.23
C LEU A 149 9.67 -16.41 4.61
N SER A 150 10.10 -17.19 3.63
CA SER A 150 10.80 -18.47 3.85
C SER A 150 12.33 -18.34 3.91
N ASN A 151 12.86 -17.13 3.75
CA ASN A 151 14.31 -16.84 3.74
C ASN A 151 14.78 -16.18 5.01
#